data_6dea1a85e77db8077f458423c39e82b2
#
_entry.id   6dea1a85e77db8077f458423c39e82b2
#
_cell.length_a   1.000
_cell.length_b   1.000
_cell.length_c   1.000
_cell.angle_alpha   90.00
_cell.angle_beta   90.00
_cell.angle_gamma   90.00
#
_symmetry.space_group_name_H-M   'P 1'
#
loop_
_entity.id
_entity.type
_entity.pdbx_description
1 polymer ?
#
loop_
_entity_poly.entity_id
_entity_poly.type
_entity_poly.pdbx_seq_one_letter_code
_entity_poly.pdbx_strand_id
1 'polypeptide(L)'
;MGELRIGTSGWNYPTGNGTWNGLFYPPRKGRGSTVPGFDELSYYAEHFNTVEVNSTFYGTPRAQVSRTWADRTPAGFEFSLKLYQKFTHPGMYKAARLGDLPATPEELDALARANRSDIDQFKAAIEPLASTTKLGALLAQFPPSFKDTPASRAYLEWLLRAFREYPVSVELRHSSWSDRVADTVELLNGFGAAWTQIDEPKFRSSIRQNQLPNVRTFYYMRLHGRNAAQWWKHGATEDRYNYLYSTEELQPLAETATAARAIVKKAYLYMNNPVAAKSVANAVLVKHLTGDAIEGAYPQAMVDCYDVLAPLVQTTDSWASAPREEPAGVSAAPRRRSRSRS
;
A
#
# COMPACT_ATOMS: atom_id res chain seq x y z
N MET A 1 -13.06 14.14 -14.92
CA MET A 1 -12.45 12.83 -14.77
C MET A 1 -12.04 12.67 -13.32
N GLY A 2 -12.22 11.48 -12.73
CA GLY A 2 -11.72 11.20 -11.37
C GLY A 2 -10.20 11.19 -11.31
N GLU A 3 -9.65 11.29 -10.10
CA GLU A 3 -8.22 11.22 -9.85
C GLU A 3 -7.73 9.76 -9.88
N LEU A 4 -6.63 9.49 -10.59
CA LEU A 4 -5.92 8.20 -10.53
C LEU A 4 -4.63 8.39 -9.74
N ARG A 5 -4.45 7.59 -8.70
CA ARG A 5 -3.28 7.56 -7.84
C ARG A 5 -2.51 6.27 -8.07
N ILE A 6 -1.29 6.40 -8.57
CA ILE A 6 -0.41 5.28 -8.89
C ILE A 6 0.78 5.32 -7.95
N GLY A 7 1.05 4.20 -7.28
CA GLY A 7 2.15 4.07 -6.34
C GLY A 7 2.57 2.62 -6.14
N THR A 8 3.34 2.39 -5.09
CA THR A 8 3.87 1.08 -4.75
C THR A 8 3.36 0.58 -3.40
N SER A 9 3.41 -0.72 -3.19
CA SER A 9 3.13 -1.34 -1.89
C SER A 9 4.38 -1.31 -1.02
N GLY A 10 4.55 -0.20 -0.31
CA GLY A 10 5.73 0.16 0.49
C GLY A 10 6.70 1.05 -0.27
N TRP A 11 7.50 1.78 0.50
CA TRP A 11 8.54 2.70 -0.01
C TRP A 11 9.93 2.39 0.54
N ASN A 12 10.06 1.48 1.50
CA ASN A 12 11.34 1.21 2.17
C ASN A 12 11.66 -0.28 2.14
N TYR A 13 12.64 -0.63 1.32
CA TYR A 13 13.18 -1.97 1.16
C TYR A 13 14.71 -1.91 1.36
N PRO A 14 15.18 -1.80 2.63
CA PRO A 14 16.56 -1.41 2.93
C PRO A 14 17.57 -2.53 2.82
N THR A 15 17.15 -3.80 2.75
CA THR A 15 18.05 -4.97 2.85
C THR A 15 17.61 -6.10 1.91
N GLY A 16 18.52 -7.06 1.73
CA GLY A 16 18.30 -8.26 0.90
C GLY A 16 18.44 -7.99 -0.60
N ASN A 17 18.22 -9.05 -1.38
CA ASN A 17 18.32 -9.00 -2.85
C ASN A 17 17.25 -8.13 -3.51
N GLY A 18 16.21 -7.77 -2.74
CA GLY A 18 15.12 -6.90 -3.18
C GLY A 18 15.32 -5.43 -2.85
N THR A 19 16.48 -5.04 -2.32
CA THR A 19 16.74 -3.66 -1.89
C THR A 19 16.60 -2.64 -3.03
N TRP A 20 16.11 -1.44 -2.69
CA TRP A 20 16.06 -0.29 -3.60
C TRP A 20 17.30 0.59 -3.52
N ASN A 21 18.19 0.32 -2.55
CA ASN A 21 19.43 1.07 -2.37
C ASN A 21 20.41 0.77 -3.51
N GLY A 22 20.98 1.81 -4.07
CA GLY A 22 21.84 1.73 -5.26
C GLY A 22 21.07 1.70 -6.60
N LEU A 23 19.73 1.70 -6.54
CA LEU A 23 18.84 1.80 -7.71
C LEU A 23 17.98 3.06 -7.63
N PHE A 24 16.86 2.99 -6.90
CA PHE A 24 15.97 4.13 -6.72
C PHE A 24 16.42 5.05 -5.58
N TYR A 25 17.01 4.49 -4.51
CA TYR A 25 17.63 5.24 -3.41
C TYR A 25 19.15 5.17 -3.45
N PRO A 26 19.85 6.12 -2.77
CA PRO A 26 21.30 6.08 -2.68
C PRO A 26 21.81 4.73 -2.16
N PRO A 27 23.02 4.31 -2.53
CA PRO A 27 23.68 3.17 -1.90
C PRO A 27 23.79 3.35 -0.37
N ARG A 28 23.82 2.25 0.36
CA ARG A 28 24.03 2.28 1.82
C ARG A 28 25.48 2.03 2.17
N LYS A 29 25.93 2.70 3.24
CA LYS A 29 27.22 2.43 3.90
C LYS A 29 26.93 2.09 5.37
N GLY A 30 27.10 0.83 5.72
CA GLY A 30 26.70 0.34 7.04
C GLY A 30 25.18 0.44 7.26
N ARG A 31 24.76 1.13 8.32
CA ARG A 31 23.33 1.32 8.67
C ARG A 31 22.69 2.55 8.02
N GLY A 32 23.46 3.42 7.38
CA GLY A 32 22.99 4.69 6.83
C GLY A 32 23.09 4.79 5.31
N SER A 33 22.49 5.82 4.74
CA SER A 33 22.66 6.21 3.35
C SER A 33 24.06 6.81 3.13
N THR A 34 24.59 6.69 1.89
CA THR A 34 25.80 7.42 1.46
C THR A 34 25.55 8.93 1.33
N VAL A 35 24.28 9.34 1.23
CA VAL A 35 23.86 10.73 1.22
C VAL A 35 23.41 11.12 2.63
N PRO A 36 24.09 12.04 3.32
CA PRO A 36 23.73 12.49 4.66
C PRO A 36 22.32 13.06 4.70
N GLY A 37 21.53 12.67 5.71
CA GLY A 37 20.16 13.20 5.89
C GLY A 37 19.16 12.73 4.84
N PHE A 38 19.49 11.76 3.99
CA PHE A 38 18.56 11.23 3.00
C PHE A 38 17.33 10.62 3.67
N ASP A 39 16.17 11.02 3.21
CA ASP A 39 14.85 10.59 3.69
C ASP A 39 14.11 9.87 2.56
N GLU A 40 14.00 8.54 2.65
CA GLU A 40 13.40 7.70 1.62
C GLU A 40 11.91 8.05 1.36
N LEU A 41 11.14 8.40 2.41
CA LEU A 41 9.73 8.74 2.22
C LEU A 41 9.56 10.11 1.54
N SER A 42 10.35 11.08 1.92
CA SER A 42 10.31 12.40 1.30
C SER A 42 10.75 12.34 -0.17
N TYR A 43 11.82 11.60 -0.46
CA TYR A 43 12.27 11.38 -1.84
C TYR A 43 11.23 10.60 -2.65
N TYR A 44 10.62 9.55 -2.09
CA TYR A 44 9.54 8.81 -2.73
C TYR A 44 8.36 9.74 -3.11
N ALA A 45 8.01 10.65 -2.22
CA ALA A 45 6.91 11.59 -2.41
C ALA A 45 7.18 12.69 -3.47
N GLU A 46 8.41 12.82 -3.96
CA GLU A 46 8.75 13.64 -5.14
C GLU A 46 8.36 12.96 -6.46
N HIS A 47 8.18 11.63 -6.46
CA HIS A 47 7.89 10.82 -7.64
C HIS A 47 6.45 10.29 -7.68
N PHE A 48 5.84 10.12 -6.51
CA PHE A 48 4.52 9.53 -6.34
C PHE A 48 3.68 10.32 -5.34
N ASN A 49 2.39 10.37 -5.57
CA ASN A 49 1.42 11.06 -4.68
C ASN A 49 0.66 10.10 -3.75
N THR A 50 1.02 8.81 -3.75
CA THR A 50 0.41 7.80 -2.89
C THR A 50 1.35 6.63 -2.64
N VAL A 51 1.12 5.94 -1.52
CA VAL A 51 1.78 4.67 -1.18
C VAL A 51 0.83 3.76 -0.39
N GLU A 52 0.93 2.45 -0.59
CA GLU A 52 0.26 1.46 0.25
C GLU A 52 1.23 0.97 1.34
N VAL A 53 0.86 1.14 2.60
CA VAL A 53 1.68 0.77 3.75
C VAL A 53 1.38 -0.66 4.17
N ASN A 54 2.29 -1.59 3.92
CA ASN A 54 2.15 -2.99 4.29
C ASN A 54 2.66 -3.32 5.70
N SER A 55 3.53 -2.50 6.29
CA SER A 55 4.08 -2.74 7.63
C SER A 55 2.99 -2.75 8.72
N THR A 56 1.88 -2.03 8.53
CA THR A 56 0.73 -2.01 9.43
C THR A 56 0.04 -3.37 9.57
N PHE A 57 0.24 -4.27 8.61
CA PHE A 57 -0.22 -5.65 8.69
C PHE A 57 0.49 -6.45 9.80
N TYR A 58 1.77 -6.22 10.01
CA TYR A 58 2.56 -6.95 11.01
C TYR A 58 2.49 -6.34 12.41
N GLY A 59 2.03 -5.11 12.52
CA GLY A 59 1.85 -4.42 13.80
C GLY A 59 1.16 -3.08 13.63
N THR A 60 0.21 -2.78 14.49
CA THR A 60 -0.44 -1.47 14.56
C THR A 60 0.63 -0.40 14.86
N PRO A 61 0.78 0.63 14.04
CA PRO A 61 1.76 1.68 14.30
C PRO A 61 1.38 2.47 15.55
N ARG A 62 2.34 3.18 16.15
CA ARG A 62 2.01 4.22 17.11
C ARG A 62 1.49 5.45 16.36
N ALA A 63 0.54 6.18 16.91
CA ALA A 63 0.00 7.41 16.30
C ALA A 63 1.10 8.43 15.92
N GLN A 64 2.18 8.52 16.73
CA GLN A 64 3.33 9.36 16.41
C GLN A 64 4.03 8.95 15.11
N VAL A 65 4.08 7.65 14.78
CA VAL A 65 4.67 7.17 13.52
C VAL A 65 3.81 7.63 12.34
N SER A 66 2.49 7.50 12.44
CA SER A 66 1.55 7.98 11.42
C SER A 66 1.63 9.50 11.24
N ARG A 67 1.80 10.25 12.31
CA ARG A 67 2.05 11.70 12.25
C ARG A 67 3.35 12.01 11.53
N THR A 68 4.43 11.30 11.86
CA THR A 68 5.74 11.47 11.18
C THR A 68 5.63 11.19 9.68
N TRP A 69 4.82 10.22 9.26
CA TRP A 69 4.56 10.01 7.82
C TRP A 69 3.84 11.20 7.19
N ALA A 70 2.81 11.72 7.88
CA ALA A 70 2.09 12.90 7.40
C ALA A 70 3.00 14.12 7.26
N ASP A 71 3.86 14.37 8.25
CA ASP A 71 4.75 15.53 8.29
C ASP A 71 5.87 15.48 7.22
N ARG A 72 6.24 14.27 6.78
CA ARG A 72 7.33 14.03 5.81
C ARG A 72 6.86 14.03 4.35
N THR A 73 5.59 14.22 4.09
CA THR A 73 5.02 14.18 2.73
C THR A 73 4.30 15.48 2.39
N PRO A 74 4.23 15.88 1.12
CA PRO A 74 3.55 17.11 0.72
C PRO A 74 2.03 17.04 0.97
N ALA A 75 1.38 18.19 0.91
CA ALA A 75 -0.08 18.25 0.88
C ALA A 75 -0.61 17.45 -0.31
N GLY A 76 -1.71 16.73 -0.10
CA GLY A 76 -2.29 15.88 -1.14
C GLY A 76 -1.66 14.50 -1.32
N PHE A 77 -0.55 14.18 -0.63
CA PHE A 77 -0.04 12.80 -0.58
C PHE A 77 -0.95 11.91 0.25
N GLU A 78 -1.24 10.70 -0.22
CA GLU A 78 -2.15 9.77 0.48
C GLU A 78 -1.51 8.43 0.79
N PHE A 79 -1.82 7.93 1.98
CA PHE A 79 -1.41 6.61 2.45
C PHE A 79 -2.62 5.67 2.45
N SER A 80 -2.58 4.59 1.66
CA SER A 80 -3.45 3.45 1.88
C SER A 80 -2.80 2.50 2.89
N LEU A 81 -3.56 1.97 3.83
CA LEU A 81 -3.01 1.17 4.91
C LEU A 81 -3.59 -0.24 4.92
N LYS A 82 -2.73 -1.25 4.90
CA LYS A 82 -3.18 -2.63 5.06
C LYS A 82 -3.59 -2.87 6.51
N LEU A 83 -4.78 -3.41 6.72
CA LEU A 83 -5.28 -3.74 8.06
C LEU A 83 -4.38 -4.74 8.76
N TYR A 84 -4.29 -4.60 10.09
CA TYR A 84 -3.51 -5.49 10.94
C TYR A 84 -3.93 -6.95 10.78
N GLN A 85 -2.96 -7.87 10.76
CA GLN A 85 -3.18 -9.29 10.47
C GLN A 85 -4.25 -9.96 11.36
N LYS A 86 -4.45 -9.48 12.57
CA LYS A 86 -5.48 -10.00 13.47
C LYS A 86 -6.89 -9.86 12.86
N PHE A 87 -7.12 -8.82 12.04
CA PHE A 87 -8.41 -8.61 11.38
C PHE A 87 -8.65 -9.53 10.18
N THR A 88 -7.61 -9.99 9.51
CA THR A 88 -7.77 -10.71 8.24
C THR A 88 -7.10 -12.09 8.23
N HIS A 89 -6.10 -12.32 9.09
CA HIS A 89 -5.29 -13.54 9.15
C HIS A 89 -5.12 -14.03 10.59
N PRO A 90 -6.22 -14.36 11.31
CA PRO A 90 -6.14 -14.72 12.73
C PRO A 90 -5.21 -15.92 13.00
N GLY A 91 -5.11 -16.87 12.06
CA GLY A 91 -4.16 -17.99 12.17
C GLY A 91 -2.69 -17.57 12.14
N MET A 92 -2.32 -16.60 11.29
CA MET A 92 -0.97 -16.02 11.30
C MET A 92 -0.69 -15.25 12.58
N TYR A 93 -1.67 -14.47 13.05
CA TYR A 93 -1.57 -13.76 14.31
C TYR A 93 -1.37 -14.73 15.49
N LYS A 94 -2.18 -15.81 15.56
CA LYS A 94 -2.07 -16.87 16.55
C LYS A 94 -0.66 -17.44 16.58
N ALA A 95 -0.14 -17.87 15.43
CA ALA A 95 1.21 -18.44 15.32
C ALA A 95 2.32 -17.45 15.71
N ALA A 96 2.21 -16.19 15.27
CA ALA A 96 3.26 -15.20 15.47
C ALA A 96 3.28 -14.52 16.86
N ARG A 97 2.13 -14.51 17.57
CA ARG A 97 1.95 -13.71 18.79
C ARG A 97 1.48 -14.51 20.01
N LEU A 98 0.87 -15.65 19.80
CA LEU A 98 0.25 -16.43 20.86
C LEU A 98 0.85 -17.84 20.98
N GLY A 99 1.72 -18.26 20.08
CA GLY A 99 2.25 -19.64 20.02
C GLY A 99 2.98 -20.12 21.29
N ASP A 100 3.59 -19.20 22.02
CA ASP A 100 4.34 -19.51 23.24
C ASP A 100 3.51 -19.34 24.53
N LEU A 101 2.22 -18.96 24.42
CA LEU A 101 1.36 -18.79 25.59
C LEU A 101 0.91 -20.15 26.14
N PRO A 102 0.95 -20.34 27.48
CA PRO A 102 0.45 -21.55 28.13
C PRO A 102 -1.09 -21.51 28.21
N ALA A 103 -1.75 -21.75 27.07
CA ALA A 103 -3.22 -21.68 26.93
C ALA A 103 -3.71 -22.82 26.04
N THR A 104 -4.97 -23.22 26.21
CA THR A 104 -5.61 -24.22 25.38
C THR A 104 -5.80 -23.72 23.93
N PRO A 105 -5.96 -24.64 22.93
CA PRO A 105 -6.24 -24.25 21.56
C PRO A 105 -7.48 -23.32 21.44
N GLU A 106 -8.53 -23.57 22.22
CA GLU A 106 -9.75 -22.78 22.24
C GLU A 106 -9.54 -21.37 22.79
N GLU A 107 -8.75 -21.24 23.85
CA GLU A 107 -8.37 -19.94 24.42
C GLU A 107 -7.50 -19.15 23.42
N LEU A 108 -6.56 -19.81 22.77
CA LEU A 108 -5.73 -19.18 21.74
C LEU A 108 -6.56 -18.72 20.53
N ASP A 109 -7.57 -19.48 20.11
CA ASP A 109 -8.48 -19.08 19.04
C ASP A 109 -9.37 -17.91 19.46
N ALA A 110 -9.81 -17.87 20.70
CA ALA A 110 -10.57 -16.74 21.24
C ALA A 110 -9.71 -15.46 21.29
N LEU A 111 -8.45 -15.55 21.73
CA LEU A 111 -7.50 -14.44 21.76
C LEU A 111 -7.09 -13.95 20.34
N ALA A 112 -7.07 -14.86 19.36
CA ALA A 112 -6.76 -14.53 17.98
C ALA A 112 -7.91 -13.82 17.26
N ARG A 113 -9.14 -13.88 17.78
CA ARG A 113 -10.28 -13.16 17.21
C ARG A 113 -10.13 -11.66 17.44
N ALA A 114 -10.31 -10.87 16.37
CA ALA A 114 -10.36 -9.43 16.49
C ALA A 114 -11.59 -8.99 17.31
N ASN A 115 -11.41 -7.95 18.10
CA ASN A 115 -12.44 -7.42 18.97
C ASN A 115 -12.51 -5.87 18.88
N ARG A 116 -13.41 -5.26 19.65
CA ARG A 116 -13.60 -3.81 19.63
C ARG A 116 -12.36 -3.04 20.05
N SER A 117 -11.63 -3.52 21.05
CA SER A 117 -10.38 -2.87 21.49
C SER A 117 -9.32 -2.84 20.39
N ASP A 118 -9.20 -3.94 19.63
CA ASP A 118 -8.27 -3.98 18.47
C ASP A 118 -8.65 -2.92 17.41
N ILE A 119 -9.96 -2.76 17.15
CA ILE A 119 -10.48 -1.74 16.23
C ILE A 119 -10.13 -0.34 16.73
N ASP A 120 -10.43 -0.04 17.98
CA ASP A 120 -10.22 1.29 18.56
C ASP A 120 -8.72 1.65 18.62
N GLN A 121 -7.85 0.68 18.94
CA GLN A 121 -6.40 0.85 18.88
C GLN A 121 -5.91 1.16 17.44
N PHE A 122 -6.40 0.44 16.45
CA PHE A 122 -6.01 0.67 15.06
C PHE A 122 -6.48 2.04 14.57
N LYS A 123 -7.72 2.44 14.89
CA LYS A 123 -8.26 3.76 14.57
C LYS A 123 -7.44 4.89 15.21
N ALA A 124 -7.12 4.77 16.48
CA ALA A 124 -6.27 5.74 17.17
C ALA A 124 -4.88 5.87 16.52
N ALA A 125 -4.34 4.77 16.03
CA ALA A 125 -3.03 4.74 15.36
C ALA A 125 -3.02 5.47 14.01
N ILE A 126 -4.13 5.42 13.25
CA ILE A 126 -4.24 6.02 11.92
C ILE A 126 -4.87 7.43 11.94
N GLU A 127 -5.38 7.86 13.09
CA GLU A 127 -6.05 9.16 13.25
C GLU A 127 -5.21 10.33 12.70
N PRO A 128 -3.87 10.42 12.91
CA PRO A 128 -3.08 11.50 12.36
C PRO A 128 -3.07 11.60 10.82
N LEU A 129 -3.27 10.49 10.12
CA LEU A 129 -3.43 10.49 8.67
C LEU A 129 -4.86 10.90 8.27
N ALA A 130 -5.86 10.44 9.02
CA ALA A 130 -7.25 10.78 8.76
C ALA A 130 -7.51 12.28 8.98
N SER A 131 -7.07 12.84 10.11
CA SER A 131 -7.26 14.25 10.46
C SER A 131 -6.51 15.22 9.53
N THR A 132 -5.42 14.78 8.91
CA THR A 132 -4.64 15.57 7.94
C THR A 132 -5.07 15.32 6.48
N THR A 133 -6.18 14.61 6.25
CA THR A 133 -6.67 14.23 4.90
C THR A 133 -5.68 13.44 4.06
N LYS A 134 -4.72 12.77 4.73
CA LYS A 134 -3.70 11.92 4.08
C LYS A 134 -4.00 10.44 4.15
N LEU A 135 -5.13 10.04 4.73
CA LEU A 135 -5.61 8.66 4.67
C LEU A 135 -6.34 8.43 3.33
N GLY A 136 -5.78 7.57 2.49
CA GLY A 136 -6.39 7.13 1.24
C GLY A 136 -7.47 6.07 1.49
N ALA A 137 -7.07 4.81 1.62
CA ALA A 137 -7.98 3.71 1.89
C ALA A 137 -7.39 2.70 2.88
N LEU A 138 -8.26 1.96 3.56
CA LEU A 138 -7.88 0.78 4.34
C LEU A 138 -8.02 -0.47 3.48
N LEU A 139 -6.97 -1.28 3.40
CA LEU A 139 -6.98 -2.55 2.66
C LEU A 139 -7.25 -3.72 3.59
N ALA A 140 -8.41 -4.34 3.48
CA ALA A 140 -8.76 -5.59 4.11
C ALA A 140 -8.42 -6.76 3.17
N GLN A 141 -7.16 -7.21 3.17
CA GLN A 141 -6.74 -8.34 2.37
C GLN A 141 -6.94 -9.66 3.13
N PHE A 142 -7.72 -10.57 2.58
CA PHE A 142 -7.96 -11.90 3.14
C PHE A 142 -7.13 -12.98 2.44
N PRO A 143 -6.76 -14.07 3.15
CA PRO A 143 -6.03 -15.19 2.56
C PRO A 143 -6.92 -16.03 1.63
N PRO A 144 -6.34 -16.88 0.74
CA PRO A 144 -7.11 -17.79 -0.08
C PRO A 144 -7.98 -18.80 0.70
N SER A 145 -7.68 -19.04 1.97
CA SER A 145 -8.50 -19.88 2.87
C SER A 145 -9.81 -19.21 3.31
N PHE A 146 -9.94 -17.89 3.15
CA PHE A 146 -11.16 -17.14 3.45
C PHE A 146 -12.16 -17.33 2.29
N LYS A 147 -12.98 -18.40 2.41
CA LYS A 147 -13.99 -18.76 1.43
C LYS A 147 -15.32 -18.08 1.70
N ASP A 148 -16.16 -17.96 0.68
CA ASP A 148 -17.54 -17.48 0.81
C ASP A 148 -18.40 -18.49 1.57
N THR A 149 -18.62 -18.21 2.83
CA THR A 149 -19.49 -18.96 3.74
C THR A 149 -20.35 -17.97 4.53
N PRO A 150 -21.49 -18.40 5.12
CA PRO A 150 -22.29 -17.53 5.96
C PRO A 150 -21.48 -16.88 7.09
N ALA A 151 -20.58 -17.63 7.72
CA ALA A 151 -19.71 -17.12 8.78
C ALA A 151 -18.71 -16.07 8.27
N SER A 152 -18.11 -16.30 7.10
CA SER A 152 -17.19 -15.33 6.47
C SER A 152 -17.91 -14.06 6.06
N ARG A 153 -19.14 -14.15 5.53
CA ARG A 153 -19.96 -12.98 5.22
C ARG A 153 -20.30 -12.17 6.47
N ALA A 154 -20.78 -12.82 7.51
CA ALA A 154 -21.10 -12.16 8.79
C ALA A 154 -19.85 -11.48 9.39
N TYR A 155 -18.68 -12.12 9.32
CA TYR A 155 -17.42 -11.52 9.78
C TYR A 155 -17.03 -10.30 8.94
N LEU A 156 -17.13 -10.41 7.62
CA LEU A 156 -16.83 -9.29 6.71
C LEU A 156 -17.76 -8.10 6.96
N GLU A 157 -19.05 -8.34 7.15
CA GLU A 157 -20.02 -7.29 7.52
C GLU A 157 -19.64 -6.61 8.85
N TRP A 158 -19.29 -7.40 9.86
CA TRP A 158 -18.83 -6.86 11.15
C TRP A 158 -17.61 -5.96 10.98
N LEU A 159 -16.61 -6.40 10.19
CA LEU A 159 -15.38 -5.64 9.94
C LEU A 159 -15.67 -4.34 9.19
N LEU A 160 -16.47 -4.41 8.11
CA LEU A 160 -16.84 -3.24 7.31
C LEU A 160 -17.65 -2.25 8.13
N ARG A 161 -18.58 -2.71 8.96
CA ARG A 161 -19.33 -1.87 9.90
C ARG A 161 -18.42 -1.18 10.92
N ALA A 162 -17.38 -1.88 11.39
CA ALA A 162 -16.44 -1.34 12.35
C ALA A 162 -15.57 -0.22 11.76
N PHE A 163 -15.28 -0.23 10.46
CA PHE A 163 -14.46 0.77 9.78
C PHE A 163 -15.26 1.67 8.82
N ARG A 164 -16.58 1.74 8.97
CA ARG A 164 -17.50 2.43 8.03
C ARG A 164 -17.21 3.93 7.78
N GLU A 165 -16.49 4.58 8.69
CA GLU A 165 -16.09 5.99 8.55
C GLU A 165 -14.90 6.20 7.61
N TYR A 166 -14.24 5.14 7.18
CA TYR A 166 -13.07 5.18 6.29
C TYR A 166 -13.39 4.50 4.95
N PRO A 167 -12.75 4.91 3.84
CA PRO A 167 -12.75 4.12 2.61
C PRO A 167 -12.10 2.76 2.86
N VAL A 168 -12.83 1.67 2.66
CA VAL A 168 -12.30 0.30 2.80
C VAL A 168 -12.30 -0.41 1.46
N SER A 169 -11.16 -0.96 1.06
CA SER A 169 -11.06 -1.89 -0.07
C SER A 169 -10.87 -3.32 0.44
N VAL A 170 -11.60 -4.26 -0.13
CA VAL A 170 -11.59 -5.68 0.28
C VAL A 170 -10.94 -6.51 -0.82
N GLU A 171 -9.81 -7.13 -0.49
CA GLU A 171 -9.14 -8.08 -1.37
C GLU A 171 -9.50 -9.50 -0.99
N LEU A 172 -10.24 -10.16 -1.87
CA LEU A 172 -10.65 -11.55 -1.77
C LEU A 172 -9.86 -12.37 -2.78
N ARG A 173 -9.39 -13.56 -2.41
CA ARG A 173 -8.50 -14.36 -3.27
C ARG A 173 -9.08 -15.68 -3.70
N HIS A 174 -10.13 -16.20 -3.05
CA HIS A 174 -10.74 -17.48 -3.38
C HIS A 174 -11.89 -17.33 -4.37
N SER A 175 -11.97 -18.24 -5.34
CA SER A 175 -12.98 -18.25 -6.42
C SER A 175 -14.43 -18.25 -5.93
N SER A 176 -14.71 -18.83 -4.76
CA SER A 176 -16.07 -18.87 -4.20
C SER A 176 -16.74 -17.50 -4.09
N TRP A 177 -15.97 -16.42 -3.90
CA TRP A 177 -16.49 -15.06 -3.87
C TRP A 177 -16.87 -14.55 -5.27
N SER A 178 -16.14 -14.96 -6.30
CA SER A 178 -16.45 -14.63 -7.70
C SER A 178 -17.47 -15.57 -8.33
N ASP A 179 -17.62 -16.78 -7.79
CA ASP A 179 -18.69 -17.72 -8.23
C ASP A 179 -20.08 -17.18 -7.83
N ARG A 180 -20.14 -16.30 -6.80
CA ARG A 180 -21.33 -15.58 -6.36
C ARG A 180 -21.12 -14.07 -6.47
N VAL A 181 -20.73 -13.60 -7.66
CA VAL A 181 -20.32 -12.22 -7.88
C VAL A 181 -21.41 -11.21 -7.51
N ALA A 182 -22.68 -11.45 -7.84
CA ALA A 182 -23.78 -10.54 -7.52
C ALA A 182 -23.94 -10.33 -6.01
N ASP A 183 -23.97 -11.42 -5.24
CA ASP A 183 -24.10 -11.36 -3.77
C ASP A 183 -22.87 -10.71 -3.10
N THR A 184 -21.69 -10.90 -3.68
CA THR A 184 -20.45 -10.29 -3.19
C THR A 184 -20.45 -8.79 -3.44
N VAL A 185 -20.84 -8.38 -4.63
CA VAL A 185 -20.98 -6.96 -5.01
C VAL A 185 -22.05 -6.27 -4.17
N GLU A 186 -23.21 -6.91 -3.96
CA GLU A 186 -24.27 -6.38 -3.11
C GLU A 186 -23.79 -6.16 -1.67
N LEU A 187 -23.12 -7.14 -1.08
CA LEU A 187 -22.52 -7.04 0.24
C LEU A 187 -21.57 -5.84 0.35
N LEU A 188 -20.59 -5.74 -0.55
CA LEU A 188 -19.61 -4.66 -0.51
C LEU A 188 -20.24 -3.29 -0.74
N ASN A 189 -21.20 -3.19 -1.69
CA ASN A 189 -21.96 -1.98 -1.97
C ASN A 189 -22.77 -1.50 -0.76
N GLY A 190 -23.33 -2.41 0.03
CA GLY A 190 -24.10 -2.09 1.23
C GLY A 190 -23.27 -1.32 2.27
N PHE A 191 -21.94 -1.46 2.24
CA PHE A 191 -21.01 -0.75 3.12
C PHE A 191 -20.18 0.32 2.42
N GLY A 192 -20.41 0.57 1.12
CA GLY A 192 -19.58 1.49 0.35
C GLY A 192 -18.12 1.04 0.17
N ALA A 193 -17.85 -0.25 0.37
CA ALA A 193 -16.52 -0.81 0.23
C ALA A 193 -16.19 -1.11 -1.23
N ALA A 194 -14.95 -0.88 -1.64
CA ALA A 194 -14.46 -1.28 -2.95
C ALA A 194 -14.03 -2.76 -2.93
N TRP A 195 -14.32 -3.47 -4.02
CA TRP A 195 -13.72 -4.78 -4.25
C TRP A 195 -12.36 -4.61 -4.92
N THR A 196 -11.28 -4.92 -4.23
CA THR A 196 -9.93 -4.82 -4.81
C THR A 196 -9.79 -5.72 -6.03
N GLN A 197 -9.49 -5.13 -7.18
CA GLN A 197 -9.09 -5.90 -8.36
C GLN A 197 -7.61 -6.29 -8.23
N ILE A 198 -7.29 -7.55 -8.53
CA ILE A 198 -5.93 -8.06 -8.40
C ILE A 198 -5.44 -8.72 -9.68
N ASP A 199 -4.18 -8.44 -10.02
CA ASP A 199 -3.41 -9.21 -10.99
C ASP A 199 -2.37 -10.05 -10.24
N GLU A 200 -2.52 -11.37 -10.36
CA GLU A 200 -1.65 -12.38 -9.77
C GLU A 200 -1.71 -13.66 -10.62
N PRO A 201 -0.79 -14.62 -10.45
CA PRO A 201 -0.90 -15.90 -11.13
C PRO A 201 -2.24 -16.56 -10.86
N LYS A 202 -2.90 -17.07 -11.90
CA LYS A 202 -4.23 -17.68 -11.78
C LYS A 202 -4.11 -19.19 -11.60
N PHE A 203 -4.65 -19.67 -10.48
CA PHE A 203 -4.77 -21.08 -10.14
C PHE A 203 -6.24 -21.48 -10.14
N ARG A 204 -6.52 -22.78 -10.03
CA ARG A 204 -7.90 -23.31 -10.05
C ARG A 204 -8.83 -22.66 -9.03
N SER A 205 -8.31 -22.34 -7.85
CA SER A 205 -9.08 -21.71 -6.76
C SER A 205 -8.93 -20.20 -6.68
N SER A 206 -8.19 -19.56 -7.61
CA SER A 206 -8.02 -18.11 -7.61
C SER A 206 -9.31 -17.41 -7.97
N ILE A 207 -9.50 -16.24 -7.39
CA ILE A 207 -10.62 -15.36 -7.70
C ILE A 207 -10.63 -14.99 -9.19
N ARG A 208 -11.82 -14.86 -9.76
CA ARG A 208 -12.05 -14.47 -11.15
C ARG A 208 -12.66 -13.08 -11.19
N GLN A 209 -11.93 -12.13 -11.76
CA GLN A 209 -12.34 -10.73 -11.86
C GLN A 209 -12.21 -10.29 -13.32
N ASN A 210 -13.07 -10.86 -14.19
CA ASN A 210 -13.05 -10.62 -15.64
C ASN A 210 -13.73 -9.29 -16.03
N GLN A 211 -14.33 -8.59 -15.06
CA GLN A 211 -15.02 -7.32 -15.22
C GLN A 211 -14.56 -6.36 -14.16
N LEU A 212 -14.79 -5.06 -14.36
CA LEU A 212 -14.63 -4.06 -13.32
C LEU A 212 -15.46 -4.49 -12.10
N PRO A 213 -14.82 -4.71 -10.95
CA PRO A 213 -15.55 -5.00 -9.73
C PRO A 213 -16.34 -3.75 -9.32
N ASN A 214 -17.03 -3.83 -8.19
CA ASN A 214 -17.80 -2.72 -7.67
C ASN A 214 -17.03 -1.38 -7.72
N VAL A 215 -17.52 -0.43 -8.50
CA VAL A 215 -16.95 0.91 -8.73
C VAL A 215 -17.94 2.01 -8.32
N ARG A 216 -18.60 1.89 -7.16
CA ARG A 216 -19.54 2.92 -6.69
C ARG A 216 -18.88 4.10 -5.99
N THR A 217 -17.90 3.83 -5.14
CA THR A 217 -17.29 4.86 -4.27
C THR A 217 -15.91 5.25 -4.74
N PHE A 218 -15.04 4.29 -4.86
CA PHE A 218 -13.68 4.43 -5.37
C PHE A 218 -13.24 3.10 -5.98
N TYR A 219 -12.14 3.13 -6.73
CA TYR A 219 -11.54 1.95 -7.34
C TYR A 219 -10.21 1.62 -6.69
N TYR A 220 -9.87 0.34 -6.58
CA TYR A 220 -8.62 -0.12 -5.99
C TYR A 220 -8.07 -1.32 -6.74
N MET A 221 -6.86 -1.21 -7.28
CA MET A 221 -6.19 -2.27 -8.02
C MET A 221 -4.81 -2.56 -7.43
N ARG A 222 -4.44 -3.84 -7.37
CA ARG A 222 -3.12 -4.30 -6.92
C ARG A 222 -2.51 -5.27 -7.92
N LEU A 223 -1.26 -5.01 -8.30
CA LEU A 223 -0.50 -5.83 -9.21
C LEU A 223 0.60 -6.57 -8.45
N HIS A 224 0.44 -7.88 -8.29
CA HIS A 224 1.33 -8.72 -7.47
C HIS A 224 2.47 -9.37 -8.26
N GLY A 225 2.48 -9.23 -9.59
CA GLY A 225 3.34 -9.99 -10.48
C GLY A 225 2.72 -11.33 -10.88
N ARG A 226 3.26 -11.92 -11.94
CA ARG A 226 2.77 -13.18 -12.53
C ARG A 226 3.76 -14.34 -12.39
N ASN A 227 4.62 -14.34 -11.36
CA ASN A 227 5.62 -15.36 -11.12
C ASN A 227 4.98 -16.66 -10.57
N ALA A 228 4.29 -17.40 -11.44
CA ALA A 228 3.56 -18.61 -11.07
C ALA A 228 4.51 -19.71 -10.54
N ALA A 229 5.72 -19.81 -11.07
CA ALA A 229 6.70 -20.84 -10.68
C ALA A 229 7.12 -20.71 -9.21
N GLN A 230 7.23 -19.48 -8.71
CA GLN A 230 7.66 -19.18 -7.35
C GLN A 230 6.50 -18.87 -6.39
N TRP A 231 5.24 -18.95 -6.85
CA TRP A 231 4.09 -18.51 -6.04
C TRP A 231 3.90 -19.34 -4.77
N TRP A 232 4.06 -20.66 -4.88
CA TRP A 232 3.92 -21.59 -3.77
C TRP A 232 5.24 -22.23 -3.32
N LYS A 233 6.24 -22.31 -4.23
CA LYS A 233 7.54 -22.91 -3.98
C LYS A 233 8.61 -21.83 -4.08
N HIS A 234 8.76 -21.03 -3.04
CA HIS A 234 9.74 -19.94 -2.97
C HIS A 234 10.79 -20.24 -1.89
N GLY A 235 12.05 -19.92 -2.18
CA GLY A 235 13.14 -19.97 -1.21
C GLY A 235 13.04 -18.84 -0.20
N ALA A 236 12.66 -17.64 -0.67
CA ALA A 236 12.31 -16.49 0.16
C ALA A 236 10.89 -15.99 -0.20
N THR A 237 10.20 -15.40 0.76
CA THR A 237 8.84 -14.86 0.56
C THR A 237 8.78 -13.83 -0.57
N GLU A 238 9.90 -13.16 -0.82
CA GLU A 238 10.06 -12.11 -1.84
C GLU A 238 10.04 -12.68 -3.26
N ASP A 239 10.44 -13.94 -3.46
CA ASP A 239 10.58 -14.54 -4.79
C ASP A 239 9.26 -14.54 -5.58
N ARG A 240 8.12 -14.71 -4.90
CA ARG A 240 6.78 -14.67 -5.52
C ARG A 240 6.47 -13.32 -6.16
N TYR A 241 7.01 -12.22 -5.61
CA TYR A 241 6.81 -10.85 -6.06
C TYR A 241 7.93 -10.34 -6.95
N ASN A 242 8.91 -11.20 -7.26
CA ASN A 242 10.01 -10.87 -8.16
C ASN A 242 9.57 -10.98 -9.61
N TYR A 243 8.87 -9.96 -10.10
CA TYR A 243 8.29 -9.90 -11.43
C TYR A 243 8.37 -8.48 -11.99
N LEU A 244 8.83 -8.34 -13.22
CA LEU A 244 8.75 -7.11 -13.98
C LEU A 244 7.70 -7.30 -15.07
N TYR A 245 6.61 -6.53 -15.00
CA TYR A 245 5.61 -6.53 -16.05
C TYR A 245 6.17 -5.89 -17.33
N SER A 246 5.84 -6.46 -18.47
CA SER A 246 6.06 -5.81 -19.76
C SER A 246 5.00 -4.72 -20.03
N THR A 247 5.26 -3.87 -21.02
CA THR A 247 4.31 -2.83 -21.45
C THR A 247 3.01 -3.46 -21.94
N GLU A 248 3.11 -4.55 -22.70
CA GLU A 248 1.96 -5.29 -23.25
C GLU A 248 1.09 -5.91 -22.15
N GLU A 249 1.70 -6.37 -21.08
CA GLU A 249 0.97 -6.90 -19.91
C GLU A 249 0.27 -5.80 -19.11
N LEU A 250 0.90 -4.61 -19.03
CA LEU A 250 0.35 -3.47 -18.31
C LEU A 250 -0.74 -2.74 -19.08
N GLN A 251 -0.72 -2.74 -20.40
CA GLN A 251 -1.67 -2.01 -21.24
C GLN A 251 -3.15 -2.28 -20.88
N PRO A 252 -3.66 -3.52 -20.83
CA PRO A 252 -5.05 -3.77 -20.48
C PRO A 252 -5.39 -3.40 -19.02
N LEU A 253 -4.41 -3.42 -18.12
CA LEU A 253 -4.59 -3.01 -16.72
C LEU A 253 -4.68 -1.50 -16.60
N ALA A 254 -3.85 -0.76 -17.35
CA ALA A 254 -3.90 0.69 -17.46
C ALA A 254 -5.21 1.19 -18.08
N GLU A 255 -5.69 0.53 -19.13
CA GLU A 255 -6.99 0.80 -19.75
C GLU A 255 -8.14 0.58 -18.74
N THR A 256 -8.09 -0.50 -17.97
CA THR A 256 -9.07 -0.78 -16.92
C THR A 256 -9.06 0.31 -15.85
N ALA A 257 -7.88 0.74 -15.37
CA ALA A 257 -7.75 1.82 -14.39
C ALA A 257 -8.26 3.16 -14.95
N THR A 258 -7.99 3.44 -16.23
CA THR A 258 -8.48 4.63 -16.93
C THR A 258 -10.02 4.62 -17.06
N ALA A 259 -10.60 3.47 -17.42
CA ALA A 259 -12.05 3.32 -17.46
C ALA A 259 -12.67 3.48 -16.07
N ALA A 260 -12.04 2.93 -15.03
CA ALA A 260 -12.51 3.07 -13.66
C ALA A 260 -12.50 4.53 -13.19
N ARG A 261 -11.42 5.29 -13.43
CA ARG A 261 -11.33 6.71 -13.03
C ARG A 261 -12.34 7.62 -13.75
N ALA A 262 -12.91 7.19 -14.86
CA ALA A 262 -13.99 7.91 -15.53
C ALA A 262 -15.33 7.82 -14.77
N ILE A 263 -15.50 6.81 -13.92
CA ILE A 263 -16.74 6.50 -13.20
C ILE A 263 -16.69 6.95 -11.74
N VAL A 264 -15.50 6.87 -11.10
CA VAL A 264 -15.33 7.19 -9.68
C VAL A 264 -14.56 8.49 -9.49
N LYS A 265 -14.69 9.10 -8.30
CA LYS A 265 -13.90 10.30 -7.95
C LYS A 265 -12.42 10.00 -7.73
N LYS A 266 -12.11 8.80 -7.25
CA LYS A 266 -10.76 8.40 -6.88
C LYS A 266 -10.49 6.94 -7.23
N ALA A 267 -9.36 6.69 -7.86
CA ALA A 267 -8.88 5.37 -8.19
C ALA A 267 -7.44 5.18 -7.66
N TYR A 268 -7.15 4.04 -7.07
CA TYR A 268 -5.81 3.68 -6.58
C TYR A 268 -5.29 2.48 -7.36
N LEU A 269 -4.02 2.53 -7.75
CA LEU A 269 -3.31 1.43 -8.37
C LEU A 269 -1.95 1.26 -7.70
N TYR A 270 -1.71 0.08 -7.11
CA TYR A 270 -0.48 -0.21 -6.38
C TYR A 270 0.30 -1.38 -6.97
N MET A 271 1.57 -1.13 -7.26
CA MET A 271 2.53 -2.15 -7.65
C MET A 271 3.04 -2.90 -6.41
N ASN A 272 2.72 -4.20 -6.31
CA ASN A 272 3.15 -5.05 -5.18
C ASN A 272 4.18 -6.09 -5.64
N ASN A 273 5.18 -5.64 -6.39
CA ASN A 273 6.32 -6.41 -6.90
C ASN A 273 7.65 -5.67 -6.60
N PRO A 274 7.99 -5.49 -5.30
CA PRO A 274 8.99 -4.52 -4.87
C PRO A 274 10.45 -4.90 -5.16
N VAL A 275 10.75 -6.16 -5.49
CA VAL A 275 12.12 -6.67 -5.63
C VAL A 275 12.92 -5.82 -6.61
N ALA A 276 14.06 -5.30 -6.15
CA ALA A 276 14.97 -4.45 -6.92
C ALA A 276 14.29 -3.23 -7.57
N ALA A 277 13.34 -2.59 -6.88
CA ALA A 277 12.57 -1.45 -7.35
C ALA A 277 11.74 -1.69 -8.64
N LYS A 278 11.43 -2.94 -9.00
CA LYS A 278 10.55 -3.27 -10.13
C LYS A 278 9.18 -2.63 -10.03
N SER A 279 8.66 -2.49 -8.80
CA SER A 279 7.41 -1.79 -8.56
C SER A 279 7.47 -0.31 -8.96
N VAL A 280 8.61 0.35 -8.76
CA VAL A 280 8.83 1.74 -9.21
C VAL A 280 8.85 1.79 -10.73
N ALA A 281 9.62 0.91 -11.39
CA ALA A 281 9.67 0.84 -12.84
C ALA A 281 8.28 0.60 -13.46
N ASN A 282 7.53 -0.36 -12.92
CA ASN A 282 6.18 -0.63 -13.41
C ASN A 282 5.18 0.49 -13.09
N ALA A 283 5.32 1.21 -11.97
CA ALA A 283 4.48 2.36 -11.67
C ALA A 283 4.71 3.51 -12.67
N VAL A 284 5.96 3.76 -13.08
CA VAL A 284 6.31 4.72 -14.14
C VAL A 284 5.68 4.30 -15.47
N LEU A 285 5.79 3.03 -15.85
CA LEU A 285 5.16 2.51 -17.08
C LEU A 285 3.64 2.70 -17.06
N VAL A 286 2.99 2.42 -15.95
CA VAL A 286 1.53 2.64 -15.84
C VAL A 286 1.19 4.11 -15.93
N LYS A 287 1.95 5.02 -15.28
CA LYS A 287 1.74 6.46 -15.44
C LYS A 287 1.83 6.88 -16.90
N HIS A 288 2.83 6.38 -17.64
CA HIS A 288 2.95 6.63 -19.08
C HIS A 288 1.72 6.13 -19.86
N LEU A 289 1.30 4.89 -19.62
CA LEU A 289 0.17 4.26 -20.32
C LEU A 289 -1.18 4.91 -20.02
N THR A 290 -1.34 5.50 -18.84
CA THR A 290 -2.56 6.20 -18.44
C THR A 290 -2.54 7.70 -18.74
N GLY A 291 -1.43 8.22 -19.26
CA GLY A 291 -1.22 9.64 -19.55
C GLY A 291 -1.10 10.51 -18.29
N ASP A 292 -0.75 9.91 -17.15
CA ASP A 292 -0.49 10.64 -15.91
C ASP A 292 0.95 11.18 -15.88
N ALA A 293 1.18 12.29 -15.20
CA ALA A 293 2.49 12.91 -15.11
C ALA A 293 3.51 11.98 -14.43
N ILE A 294 4.72 11.94 -14.97
CA ILE A 294 5.87 11.26 -14.37
C ILE A 294 6.72 12.35 -13.72
N GLU A 295 6.60 12.46 -12.40
CA GLU A 295 7.29 13.47 -11.62
C GLU A 295 8.67 13.00 -11.18
N GLY A 296 9.52 13.97 -10.81
CA GLY A 296 10.86 13.73 -10.29
C GLY A 296 11.89 13.38 -11.36
N ALA A 297 13.14 13.32 -10.93
CA ALA A 297 14.24 12.80 -11.75
C ALA A 297 14.70 11.45 -11.18
N TYR A 298 14.87 10.48 -12.06
CA TYR A 298 15.20 9.10 -11.67
C TYR A 298 16.71 8.87 -11.72
N PRO A 299 17.28 8.11 -10.78
CA PRO A 299 18.71 7.81 -10.80
C PRO A 299 19.12 7.08 -12.08
N GLN A 300 20.26 7.45 -12.67
CA GLN A 300 20.78 6.79 -13.87
C GLN A 300 20.90 5.27 -13.67
N ALA A 301 21.34 4.82 -12.48
CA ALA A 301 21.42 3.39 -12.14
C ALA A 301 20.09 2.64 -12.29
N MET A 302 18.96 3.31 -12.07
CA MET A 302 17.65 2.70 -12.27
C MET A 302 17.30 2.56 -13.74
N VAL A 303 17.66 3.56 -14.57
CA VAL A 303 17.46 3.52 -16.02
C VAL A 303 18.38 2.49 -16.67
N ASP A 304 19.63 2.38 -16.20
CA ASP A 304 20.57 1.34 -16.65
C ASP A 304 20.09 -0.08 -16.32
N CYS A 305 19.35 -0.24 -15.21
CA CYS A 305 18.77 -1.51 -14.79
C CYS A 305 17.47 -1.84 -15.57
N TYR A 306 16.69 -0.80 -15.93
CA TYR A 306 15.40 -0.89 -16.60
C TYR A 306 15.35 0.06 -17.79
N ASP A 307 15.94 -0.36 -18.90
CA ASP A 307 16.10 0.42 -20.15
C ASP A 307 14.79 0.97 -20.72
N VAL A 308 13.68 0.30 -20.45
CA VAL A 308 12.32 0.75 -20.79
C VAL A 308 11.98 2.12 -20.21
N LEU A 309 12.66 2.56 -19.17
CA LEU A 309 12.45 3.88 -18.54
C LEU A 309 13.16 5.02 -19.31
N ALA A 310 14.21 4.72 -20.08
CA ALA A 310 15.04 5.73 -20.74
C ALA A 310 14.25 6.79 -21.53
N PRO A 311 13.23 6.43 -22.35
CA PRO A 311 12.44 7.42 -23.08
C PRO A 311 11.37 8.12 -22.24
N LEU A 312 11.15 7.74 -20.98
CA LEU A 312 10.00 8.15 -20.19
C LEU A 312 10.34 9.11 -19.06
N VAL A 313 11.58 9.09 -18.57
CA VAL A 313 11.96 9.80 -17.35
C VAL A 313 13.11 10.77 -17.59
N GLN A 314 13.17 11.82 -16.80
CA GLN A 314 14.37 12.62 -16.64
C GLN A 314 15.34 11.87 -15.73
N THR A 315 16.63 11.84 -16.08
CA THR A 315 17.65 11.15 -15.30
C THR A 315 18.46 12.12 -14.45
N THR A 316 19.03 11.60 -13.36
CA THR A 316 19.96 12.33 -12.49
C THR A 316 21.06 11.40 -11.99
N ASP A 317 22.27 11.95 -11.87
CA ASP A 317 23.42 11.27 -11.26
C ASP A 317 23.45 11.46 -9.72
N SER A 318 22.52 12.25 -9.18
CA SER A 318 22.48 12.55 -7.75
C SER A 318 21.13 12.23 -7.13
N TRP A 319 21.16 11.85 -5.85
CA TRP A 319 19.96 11.66 -5.01
C TRP A 319 19.68 12.89 -4.14
N ALA A 320 20.16 14.08 -4.49
CA ALA A 320 19.86 15.29 -3.74
C ALA A 320 18.38 15.65 -3.94
N SER A 321 17.61 15.64 -2.85
CA SER A 321 16.25 16.18 -2.86
C SER A 321 16.27 17.65 -3.25
N ALA A 322 15.27 18.11 -4.01
CA ALA A 322 15.08 19.53 -4.24
C ALA A 322 14.97 20.26 -2.88
N PRO A 323 15.55 21.48 -2.73
CA PRO A 323 15.39 22.24 -1.51
C PRO A 323 13.91 22.40 -1.20
N ARG A 324 13.46 21.99 0.00
CA ARG A 324 12.09 22.27 0.43
C ARG A 324 11.95 23.79 0.55
N GLU A 325 10.99 24.38 -0.15
CA GLU A 325 10.51 25.70 0.18
C GLU A 325 9.97 25.66 1.63
N GLU A 326 10.64 26.34 2.54
CA GLU A 326 10.11 26.52 3.88
C GLU A 326 8.75 27.23 3.77
N PRO A 327 7.72 26.76 4.49
CA PRO A 327 6.45 27.47 4.51
C PRO A 327 6.69 28.89 5.05
N ALA A 328 6.35 29.88 4.25
CA ALA A 328 6.52 31.29 4.57
C ALA A 328 5.97 31.60 5.96
N GLY A 329 6.88 31.90 6.88
CA GLY A 329 6.72 32.77 8.03
C GLY A 329 5.67 32.40 9.08
N VAL A 330 6.07 31.62 10.10
CA VAL A 330 5.61 31.89 11.46
C VAL A 330 6.70 32.75 12.13
N SER A 331 6.49 34.06 12.16
CA SER A 331 7.32 35.02 12.87
C SER A 331 7.49 34.59 14.33
N ALA A 332 8.71 34.26 14.71
CA ALA A 332 9.05 33.98 16.10
C ALA A 332 8.85 35.26 16.94
N ALA A 333 7.90 35.21 17.86
CA ALA A 333 7.74 36.27 18.86
C ALA A 333 9.03 36.43 19.69
N PRO A 334 9.48 37.64 20.00
CA PRO A 334 10.74 37.88 20.68
C PRO A 334 10.70 37.33 22.12
N ARG A 335 11.67 36.50 22.47
CA ARG A 335 11.89 35.98 23.83
C ARG A 335 12.11 37.18 24.78
N ARG A 336 11.20 37.41 25.73
CA ARG A 336 11.38 38.32 26.86
C ARG A 336 12.60 37.85 27.68
N ARG A 337 13.64 38.69 27.69
CA ARG A 337 14.76 38.54 28.65
C ARG A 337 14.23 38.81 30.06
N SER A 338 14.29 37.82 30.92
CA SER A 338 14.11 38.01 32.37
C SER A 338 15.30 38.77 32.90
N ARG A 339 15.06 39.98 33.41
CA ARG A 339 16.02 40.71 34.23
C ARG A 339 16.10 40.05 35.60
N SER A 340 17.26 39.55 35.94
CA SER A 340 17.62 39.24 37.32
C SER A 340 17.71 40.57 38.13
N ARG A 341 16.99 40.62 39.22
CA ARG A 341 17.27 41.63 40.27
C ARG A 341 18.16 40.97 41.32
N SER A 342 19.23 41.68 41.61
CA SER A 342 20.12 41.51 42.76
C SER A 342 19.40 41.55 44.08
#